data_ead8b90056215635e5ac8cbb4329d471
#
_entry.id   ead8b90056215635e5ac8cbb4329d471
#
_cell.length_a   1.000
_cell.length_b   1.000
_cell.length_c   1.000
_cell.angle_alpha   90.00
_cell.angle_beta   90.00
_cell.angle_gamma   90.00
#
_symmetry.space_group_name_H-M   'P 1'
#
loop_
_entity.id
_entity.type
_entity.pdbx_description
1 polymer ?
#
loop_
_entity_poly.entity_id
_entity_poly.type
_entity_poly.pdbx_seq_one_letter_code
_entity_poly.pdbx_strand_id
1 'polypeptide(L)' 'MIAMVKLNKVDELVISTLKSADKGLTLAEIAEKTGESEKKVYRALRKLFENEMIDCQNRQYRLLNR' A
#
# COMPACT_ATOMS: atom_id res chain seq x y z
N MET A 1 7.30 21.66 3.61
CA MET A 1 8.31 20.84 2.98
C MET A 1 7.89 19.37 2.98
N ILE A 2 7.97 18.74 1.87
CA ILE A 2 7.54 17.37 1.74
C ILE A 2 8.70 16.42 1.93
N ALA A 3 8.51 15.46 2.81
CA ALA A 3 9.51 14.44 3.00
C ALA A 3 9.59 13.60 1.73
N MET A 4 10.79 13.40 1.25
CA MET A 4 10.99 12.59 0.06
C MET A 4 11.03 11.13 0.46
N VAL A 5 9.96 10.43 0.16
CA VAL A 5 9.89 9.01 0.42
C VAL A 5 10.41 8.28 -0.81
N LYS A 6 11.45 7.51 -0.60
CA LYS A 6 12.02 6.75 -1.70
C LYS A 6 11.18 5.50 -1.91
N LEU A 7 10.40 5.50 -2.97
CA LEU A 7 9.52 4.37 -3.27
C LEU A 7 10.20 3.44 -4.26
N ASN A 8 10.19 2.15 -3.93
CA ASN A 8 10.69 1.17 -4.88
C ASN A 8 9.52 0.64 -5.72
N LYS A 9 9.82 -0.30 -6.61
CA LYS A 9 8.81 -0.81 -7.53
C LYS A 9 7.62 -1.42 -6.79
N VAL A 10 7.88 -2.15 -5.73
CA VAL A 10 6.80 -2.78 -4.97
C VAL A 10 5.91 -1.73 -4.34
N ASP A 11 6.52 -0.69 -3.78
CA ASP A 11 5.76 0.40 -3.18
C ASP A 11 4.83 1.03 -4.20
N GLU A 12 5.34 1.28 -5.40
CA GLU A 12 4.54 1.90 -6.46
C GLU A 12 3.42 0.99 -6.91
N LEU A 13 3.68 -0.32 -6.99
CA LEU A 13 2.65 -1.27 -7.36
C LEU A 13 1.54 -1.30 -6.32
N VAL A 14 1.90 -1.26 -5.05
CA VAL A 14 0.91 -1.25 -3.98
C VAL A 14 0.06 0.01 -4.06
N ILE A 15 0.69 1.16 -4.23
CA ILE A 15 -0.05 2.41 -4.34
C ILE A 15 -1.00 2.38 -5.53
N SER A 16 -0.52 1.93 -6.67
CA SER A 16 -1.34 1.85 -7.87
C SER A 16 -2.53 0.93 -7.66
N THR A 17 -2.29 -0.21 -7.00
CA THR A 17 -3.35 -1.17 -6.73
C THR A 17 -4.41 -0.58 -5.81
N LEU A 18 -3.99 0.09 -4.75
CA LEU A 18 -4.92 0.73 -3.83
C LEU A 18 -5.67 1.87 -4.49
N LYS A 19 -5.00 2.58 -5.38
CA LYS A 19 -5.60 3.69 -6.09
C LYS A 19 -6.72 3.24 -7.01
N SER A 20 -6.57 2.06 -7.59
CA SER A 20 -7.58 1.50 -8.48
C SER A 20 -8.76 0.91 -7.73
N ALA A 21 -8.61 0.64 -6.45
CA ALA A 21 -9.66 -0.01 -5.67
C ALA A 21 -10.48 1.03 -4.94
N ASP A 22 -11.79 0.95 -5.10
CA ASP A 22 -12.69 1.85 -4.38
C ASP A 22 -12.81 1.44 -2.92
N LYS A 23 -12.57 0.18 -2.64
CA LYS A 23 -12.65 -0.36 -1.30
C LYS A 23 -11.28 -0.73 -0.80
N GLY A 24 -11.16 -0.84 0.52
CA GLY A 24 -9.91 -1.31 1.10
C GLY A 24 -9.61 -2.73 0.63
N LEU A 25 -8.34 -3.05 0.61
CA LEU A 25 -7.88 -4.38 0.20
C LEU A 25 -7.08 -5.00 1.34
N THR A 26 -7.24 -6.32 1.50
CA THR A 26 -6.45 -7.03 2.48
C THR A 26 -5.05 -7.27 1.94
N LEU A 27 -4.15 -7.67 2.83
CA LEU A 27 -2.79 -7.97 2.43
C LEU A 27 -2.74 -9.02 1.33
N ALA A 28 -3.54 -10.09 1.49
CA ALA A 28 -3.56 -11.16 0.50
C ALA A 28 -4.05 -10.67 -0.85
N GLU A 29 -5.07 -9.81 -0.84
CA GLU A 29 -5.60 -9.27 -2.08
C GLU A 29 -4.58 -8.39 -2.80
N ILE A 30 -3.86 -7.58 -2.05
CA ILE A 30 -2.86 -6.72 -2.63
C ILE A 30 -1.72 -7.55 -3.21
N ALA A 31 -1.30 -8.57 -2.48
CA ALA A 31 -0.24 -9.44 -2.97
C ALA A 31 -0.65 -10.12 -4.26
N GLU A 32 -1.90 -10.59 -4.33
CA GLU A 32 -2.40 -11.24 -5.51
C GLU A 32 -2.46 -10.28 -6.71
N LYS A 33 -2.94 -9.09 -6.47
CA LYS A 33 -3.09 -8.11 -7.55
C LYS A 33 -1.75 -7.58 -8.05
N THR A 34 -0.77 -7.46 -7.17
CA THR A 34 0.54 -6.96 -7.55
C THR A 34 1.45 -8.06 -8.08
N GLY A 35 1.13 -9.31 -7.78
CA GLY A 35 1.98 -10.42 -8.16
C GLY A 35 3.21 -10.55 -7.29
N GLU A 36 3.23 -9.85 -6.16
CA GLU A 36 4.36 -9.90 -5.23
C GLU A 36 4.02 -10.77 -4.03
N SER A 37 5.04 -11.18 -3.29
CA SER A 37 4.81 -11.98 -2.10
C SER A 37 4.19 -11.12 -1.00
N GLU A 38 3.45 -11.77 -0.11
CA GLU A 38 2.84 -11.05 1.01
C GLU A 38 3.89 -10.38 1.87
N LYS A 39 5.05 -11.00 1.99
CA LYS A 39 6.12 -10.45 2.79
C LYS A 39 6.61 -9.12 2.22
N LYS A 40 6.79 -9.07 0.91
CA LYS A 40 7.23 -7.84 0.26
C LYS A 40 6.14 -6.77 0.31
N VAL A 41 4.90 -7.18 0.09
CA VAL A 41 3.77 -6.27 0.15
C VAL A 41 3.62 -5.70 1.55
N TYR A 42 3.77 -6.55 2.57
CA TYR A 42 3.66 -6.10 3.94
C TYR A 42 4.70 -5.03 4.27
N ARG A 43 5.93 -5.25 3.80
CA ARG A 43 6.99 -4.26 4.03
C ARG A 43 6.66 -2.93 3.37
N ALA A 44 6.13 -3.00 2.16
CA ALA A 44 5.74 -1.79 1.46
C ALA A 44 4.60 -1.09 2.18
N LEU A 45 3.60 -1.85 2.60
CA LEU A 45 2.46 -1.29 3.32
C LEU A 45 2.89 -0.63 4.61
N ARG A 46 3.81 -1.27 5.33
CA ARG A 46 4.29 -0.72 6.58
C ARG A 46 5.02 0.61 6.35
N LYS A 47 5.84 0.66 5.32
CA LYS A 47 6.53 1.88 4.98
C LYS A 47 5.55 3.00 4.63
N LEU A 48 4.56 2.68 3.80
CA LEU A 48 3.57 3.66 3.40
C LEU A 48 2.73 4.12 4.59
N PHE A 49 2.42 3.21 5.48
CA PHE A 49 1.65 3.54 6.68
C PHE A 49 2.43 4.48 7.58
N GLU A 50 3.72 4.22 7.75
CA GLU A 50 4.57 5.07 8.58
C GLU A 50 4.73 6.46 8.00
N ASN A 51 4.56 6.60 6.69
CA ASN A 51 4.63 7.88 6.01
C ASN A 51 3.24 8.50 5.82
N GLU A 52 2.23 7.93 6.47
CA GLU A 52 0.86 8.47 6.45
C GLU A 52 0.28 8.54 5.03
N MET A 53 0.67 7.61 4.20
CA MET A 53 0.15 7.54 2.83
C MET A 53 -1.03 6.59 2.71
N ILE A 54 -1.16 5.66 3.64
CA ILE A 54 -2.25 4.70 3.64
C ILE A 54 -2.80 4.54 5.05
N ASP A 55 -4.01 3.97 5.12
CA ASP A 55 -4.64 3.67 6.39
C ASP A 55 -5.05 2.22 6.41
N CYS A 56 -5.23 1.67 7.59
CA CYS A 56 -5.61 0.27 7.75
C CYS A 56 -6.76 0.17 8.73
N GLN A 57 -7.88 -0.36 8.28
CA GLN A 57 -9.05 -0.59 9.11
C GLN A 57 -9.60 -1.97 8.81
N ASN A 58 -9.89 -2.74 9.86
CA ASN A 58 -10.46 -4.08 9.69
C ASN A 58 -9.62 -4.93 8.75
N ARG A 59 -8.31 -4.83 8.87
CA ARG A 59 -7.34 -5.57 8.05
C ARG A 59 -7.37 -5.18 6.57
N GLN A 60 -8.03 -4.08 6.25
CA GLN A 60 -8.06 -3.59 4.88
C GLN A 60 -7.26 -2.29 4.78
N TYR A 61 -6.46 -2.21 3.76
CA TYR A 61 -5.59 -1.05 3.54
C TYR A 61 -6.20 -0.15 2.48
N ARG A 62 -6.13 1.13 2.73
CA ARG A 62 -6.68 2.12 1.79
C ARG A 62 -5.70 3.28 1.67
N LEU A 63 -5.69 3.87 0.49
CA LEU A 63 -4.89 5.05 0.27
C LEU A 63 -5.54 6.23 0.97
N LEU A 64 -4.73 6.99 1.69
CA LEU A 64 -5.24 8.21 2.30
C LEU A 64 -5.30 9.29 1.22
N ASN A 65 -6.47 9.87 1.09
CA ASN A 65 -6.70 10.88 0.06
C ASN A 65 -6.68 12.25 0.72
N ARG A 66 -5.69 13.03 0.38
CA ARG A 66 -5.58 14.38 0.94
C ARG A 66 -5.55 15.41 -0.14
#